data_144b4b284c55a3141af3cbb1e5c5484e
#
_entry.id   144b4b284c55a3141af3cbb1e5c5484e
#
_cell.length_a   1.000
_cell.length_b   1.000
_cell.length_c   1.000
_cell.angle_alpha   90.00
_cell.angle_beta   90.00
_cell.angle_gamma   90.00
#
_symmetry.space_group_name_H-M   'P 1'
#
loop_
_entity.id
_entity.type
_entity.pdbx_description
1 polymer ?
#
loop_
_entity_poly.entity_id
_entity_poly.type
_entity_poly.pdbx_seq_one_letter_code
_entity_poly.pdbx_strand_id
1 'polypeptide(L)'
;MAEEITDSPAPWVADHIRRFVETGGNPRPGTNDLLLTTRGRRSGKLRRTALVYATDADRYVVAASNAGADRNPAWYLNLVADPDVTVQVGALSRPARAYPAPAAERSRLWQLMITTMPSYQDYQNTTTREIPLVIIEPSGAHARRRDRPMTSGRR
;
A
#
# COMPACT_ATOMS: atom_id res chain seq x y z
N MET A 1 -9.57 -4.84 22.82
CA MET A 1 -8.92 -3.54 22.87
C MET A 1 -8.00 -3.37 21.66
N ALA A 2 -8.10 -2.24 20.99
CA ALA A 2 -7.28 -2.01 19.79
C ALA A 2 -5.81 -1.88 20.17
N GLU A 3 -4.97 -2.44 19.35
CA GLU A 3 -3.52 -2.33 19.52
C GLU A 3 -3.09 -0.92 19.16
N GLU A 4 -2.13 -0.40 19.90
CA GLU A 4 -1.61 0.95 19.64
C GLU A 4 -0.88 0.99 18.30
N ILE A 5 -1.11 2.07 17.55
CA ILE A 5 -0.45 2.29 16.27
C ILE A 5 0.55 3.44 16.44
N THR A 6 1.79 3.20 16.03
CA THR A 6 2.86 4.20 16.09
C THR A 6 3.14 4.73 14.69
N ASP A 7 2.96 6.02 14.49
CA ASP A 7 3.24 6.65 13.21
C ASP A 7 4.71 7.00 13.08
N SER A 8 5.14 7.30 11.83
CA SER A 8 6.53 7.64 11.56
C SER A 8 6.95 8.87 12.36
N PRO A 9 8.18 8.89 12.90
CA PRO A 9 8.70 10.09 13.58
C PRO A 9 9.09 11.20 12.60
N ALA A 10 9.19 10.93 11.30
CA ALA A 10 9.53 11.95 10.31
C ALA A 10 8.36 12.93 10.19
N PRO A 11 8.59 14.24 10.43
CA PRO A 11 7.47 15.21 10.50
C PRO A 11 6.60 15.25 9.26
N TRP A 12 7.19 15.18 8.07
CA TRP A 12 6.40 15.29 6.83
C TRP A 12 5.53 14.03 6.62
N VAL A 13 6.02 12.87 7.04
CA VAL A 13 5.25 11.63 6.95
C VAL A 13 4.11 11.64 7.97
N ALA A 14 4.42 12.03 9.20
CA ALA A 14 3.42 12.11 10.26
C ALA A 14 2.32 13.11 9.89
N ASP A 15 2.69 14.24 9.28
CA ASP A 15 1.74 15.26 8.85
C ASP A 15 0.81 14.73 7.74
N HIS A 16 1.36 13.97 6.80
CA HIS A 16 0.56 13.37 5.71
C HIS A 16 -0.44 12.37 6.28
N ILE A 17 0.00 11.55 7.24
CA ILE A 17 -0.89 10.59 7.90
C ILE A 17 -2.00 11.33 8.64
N ARG A 18 -1.66 12.37 9.39
CA ARG A 18 -2.65 13.17 10.13
C ARG A 18 -3.69 13.74 9.18
N ARG A 19 -3.25 14.33 8.06
CA ARG A 19 -4.19 14.88 7.08
C ARG A 19 -5.06 13.81 6.44
N PHE A 20 -4.51 12.62 6.22
CA PHE A 20 -5.30 11.51 5.72
C PHE A 20 -6.44 11.18 6.68
N VAL A 21 -6.12 11.06 7.96
CA VAL A 21 -7.12 10.73 8.99
C VAL A 21 -8.16 11.83 9.12
N GLU A 22 -7.71 13.09 9.17
CA GLU A 22 -8.60 14.25 9.38
C GLU A 22 -9.55 14.45 8.20
N THR A 23 -9.16 14.09 7.00
CA THR A 23 -9.98 14.30 5.81
C THR A 23 -10.82 13.08 5.43
N GLY A 24 -10.80 12.03 6.24
CA GLY A 24 -11.52 10.80 5.92
C GLY A 24 -10.96 10.09 4.70
N GLY A 25 -9.66 10.18 4.51
CA GLY A 25 -8.96 9.47 3.43
C GLY A 25 -8.80 10.27 2.14
N ASN A 26 -8.96 11.59 2.20
CA ASN A 26 -8.81 12.44 1.01
C ASN A 26 -7.90 13.64 1.29
N PRO A 27 -6.62 13.40 1.66
CA PRO A 27 -5.72 14.49 2.08
C PRO A 27 -5.32 15.41 0.92
N ARG A 28 -5.33 14.90 -0.30
CA ARG A 28 -4.95 15.67 -1.49
C ARG A 28 -5.95 15.38 -2.60
N PRO A 29 -6.99 16.21 -2.77
CA PRO A 29 -7.98 16.00 -3.83
C PRO A 29 -7.31 15.81 -5.19
N GLY A 30 -7.78 14.81 -5.94
CA GLY A 30 -7.21 14.47 -7.23
C GLY A 30 -6.06 13.47 -7.17
N THR A 31 -5.62 13.08 -5.96
CA THR A 31 -4.56 12.08 -5.77
C THR A 31 -5.14 10.90 -5.01
N ASN A 32 -4.83 9.69 -5.47
CA ASN A 32 -5.29 8.47 -4.81
C ASN A 32 -4.29 8.07 -3.73
N ASP A 33 -4.62 8.38 -2.48
CA ASP A 33 -3.79 8.00 -1.32
C ASP A 33 -4.51 6.93 -0.51
N LEU A 34 -3.73 5.99 0.02
CA LEU A 34 -4.23 5.02 0.99
C LEU A 34 -3.35 5.06 2.24
N LEU A 35 -3.91 4.53 3.32
CA LEU A 35 -3.17 4.38 4.58
C LEU A 35 -2.89 2.90 4.78
N LEU A 36 -1.61 2.56 4.91
CA LEU A 36 -1.17 1.17 5.08
C LEU A 36 -0.63 1.00 6.50
N THR A 37 -1.16 -0.01 7.20
CA THR A 37 -0.68 -0.37 8.53
C THR A 37 0.01 -1.72 8.47
N THR A 38 1.28 -1.75 8.87
CA THR A 38 2.11 -2.96 8.89
C THR A 38 2.59 -3.23 10.30
N ARG A 39 3.02 -4.47 10.55
CA ARG A 39 3.64 -4.85 11.82
C ARG A 39 5.14 -4.62 11.74
N GLY A 40 5.69 -3.80 12.62
CA GLY A 40 7.13 -3.53 12.65
C GLY A 40 7.89 -4.82 12.90
N ARG A 41 8.80 -5.17 11.99
CA ARG A 41 9.53 -6.44 12.03
C ARG A 41 10.48 -6.54 13.22
N ARG A 42 10.84 -5.42 13.81
CA ARG A 42 11.75 -5.40 14.96
C ARG A 42 11.01 -5.11 16.26
N SER A 43 10.10 -4.15 16.25
CA SER A 43 9.40 -3.72 17.46
C SER A 43 8.15 -4.54 17.76
N GLY A 44 7.56 -5.17 16.74
CA GLY A 44 6.26 -5.82 16.86
C GLY A 44 5.10 -4.86 16.95
N LYS A 45 5.34 -3.56 16.86
CA LYS A 45 4.30 -2.54 16.96
C LYS A 45 3.70 -2.25 15.60
N LEU A 46 2.43 -1.86 15.58
CA LEU A 46 1.79 -1.44 14.33
C LEU A 46 2.31 -0.07 13.91
N ARG A 47 2.62 0.06 12.62
CA ARG A 47 3.18 1.28 12.02
C ARG A 47 2.37 1.64 10.80
N ARG A 48 2.09 2.94 10.61
CA ARG A 48 1.30 3.42 9.47
C ARG A 48 2.13 4.28 8.54
N THR A 49 1.74 4.23 7.26
CA THR A 49 2.26 5.17 6.25
C THR A 49 1.17 5.46 5.22
N ALA A 50 1.24 6.63 4.60
CA ALA A 50 0.31 7.02 3.55
C ALA A 50 1.04 6.92 2.20
N LEU A 51 0.40 6.29 1.22
CA LEU A 51 1.01 5.97 -0.06
C LEU A 51 0.05 6.26 -1.20
N VAL A 52 0.60 6.70 -2.33
CA VAL A 52 -0.15 6.79 -3.58
C VAL A 52 -0.38 5.36 -4.09
N TYR A 53 -1.58 5.09 -4.57
CA TYR A 53 -1.90 3.76 -5.10
C TYR A 53 -2.53 3.85 -6.49
N ALA A 54 -2.40 2.77 -7.24
CA ALA A 54 -3.18 2.52 -8.43
C ALA A 54 -4.09 1.32 -8.18
N THR A 55 -5.17 1.22 -8.93
CA THR A 55 -6.11 0.11 -8.83
C THR A 55 -5.85 -0.88 -9.94
N ASP A 56 -5.80 -2.16 -9.59
CA ASP A 56 -5.64 -3.26 -10.54
C ASP A 56 -6.71 -4.30 -10.21
N ALA A 57 -7.84 -4.22 -10.91
CA ALA A 57 -9.05 -5.00 -10.59
C ALA A 57 -9.49 -4.69 -9.15
N ASP A 58 -9.55 -5.68 -8.26
CA ASP A 58 -9.93 -5.49 -6.86
C ASP A 58 -8.72 -5.41 -5.92
N ARG A 59 -7.53 -5.20 -6.50
CA ARG A 59 -6.29 -5.06 -5.74
C ARG A 59 -5.78 -3.64 -5.86
N TYR A 60 -4.96 -3.24 -4.90
CA TYR A 60 -4.23 -1.98 -4.96
C TYR A 60 -2.76 -2.26 -5.23
N VAL A 61 -2.10 -1.33 -5.91
CA VAL A 61 -0.66 -1.44 -6.20
C VAL A 61 0.02 -0.19 -5.69
N VAL A 62 1.13 -0.38 -4.97
CA VAL A 62 1.94 0.73 -4.47
C VAL A 62 3.40 0.45 -4.82
N ALA A 63 4.21 1.51 -4.83
CA ALA A 63 5.63 1.39 -5.15
C ALA A 63 6.47 1.70 -3.91
N ALA A 64 7.43 0.82 -3.62
CA ALA A 64 8.34 1.00 -2.49
C ALA A 64 9.52 1.87 -2.91
N SER A 65 9.24 3.09 -3.39
CA SER A 65 10.23 3.96 -3.99
C SER A 65 11.17 4.62 -2.98
N ASN A 66 10.66 4.92 -1.79
CA ASN A 66 11.41 5.65 -0.76
C ASN A 66 12.05 6.92 -1.34
N ALA A 67 11.33 7.60 -2.24
CA ALA A 67 11.76 8.81 -2.95
C ALA A 67 13.09 8.63 -3.69
N GLY A 68 13.35 7.42 -4.19
CA GLY A 68 14.56 7.12 -4.95
C GLY A 68 15.78 6.80 -4.10
N ALA A 69 15.63 6.66 -2.79
CA ALA A 69 16.74 6.29 -1.91
C ALA A 69 17.26 4.89 -2.24
N ASP A 70 18.51 4.62 -1.84
CA ASP A 70 19.20 3.37 -2.20
C ASP A 70 18.70 2.16 -1.38
N ARG A 71 17.83 2.37 -0.43
CA ARG A 71 17.30 1.29 0.41
C ARG A 71 15.78 1.30 0.37
N ASN A 72 15.19 0.12 0.59
CA ASN A 72 13.74 -0.01 0.67
C ASN A 72 13.20 0.66 1.93
N PRO A 73 11.97 1.20 1.88
CA PRO A 73 11.35 1.78 3.06
C PRO A 73 11.02 0.70 4.09
N ALA A 74 10.95 1.12 5.36
CA ALA A 74 10.69 0.19 6.46
C ALA A 74 9.37 -0.57 6.28
N TRP A 75 8.33 0.11 5.77
CA TRP A 75 7.03 -0.55 5.59
C TRP A 75 7.10 -1.73 4.62
N TYR A 76 7.97 -1.62 3.61
CA TYR A 76 8.17 -2.72 2.66
C TYR A 76 8.80 -3.92 3.36
N LEU A 77 9.85 -3.67 4.14
CA LEU A 77 10.52 -4.74 4.87
C LEU A 77 9.58 -5.38 5.89
N ASN A 78 8.71 -4.57 6.50
CA ASN A 78 7.73 -5.07 7.47
C ASN A 78 6.74 -6.04 6.81
N LEU A 79 6.19 -5.68 5.63
CA LEU A 79 5.21 -6.55 4.99
C LEU A 79 5.83 -7.81 4.39
N VAL A 80 7.10 -7.75 4.02
CA VAL A 80 7.80 -8.97 3.57
C VAL A 80 7.93 -9.94 4.75
N ALA A 81 8.18 -9.42 5.95
CA ALA A 81 8.28 -10.25 7.15
C ALA A 81 6.91 -10.73 7.63
N ASP A 82 5.88 -9.90 7.50
CA ASP A 82 4.51 -10.24 7.92
C ASP A 82 3.53 -9.63 6.91
N PRO A 83 2.97 -10.44 6.01
CA PRO A 83 2.12 -9.94 4.93
C PRO A 83 0.71 -9.52 5.36
N ASP A 84 0.31 -9.81 6.59
CA ASP A 84 -1.00 -9.41 7.08
C ASP A 84 -0.97 -7.94 7.47
N VAL A 85 -1.77 -7.14 6.78
CA VAL A 85 -1.77 -5.68 6.92
C VAL A 85 -3.20 -5.18 7.05
N THR A 86 -3.33 -3.88 7.31
CA THR A 86 -4.60 -3.18 7.22
C THR A 86 -4.45 -2.08 6.18
N VAL A 87 -5.43 -1.92 5.31
CA VAL A 87 -5.44 -0.85 4.32
C VAL A 87 -6.70 -0.01 4.50
N GLN A 88 -6.53 1.31 4.46
CA GLN A 88 -7.67 2.23 4.47
C GLN A 88 -7.67 3.04 3.18
N VAL A 89 -8.80 2.98 2.47
CA VAL A 89 -9.05 3.79 1.28
C VAL A 89 -10.34 4.57 1.58
N GLY A 90 -10.26 5.91 1.45
CA GLY A 90 -11.34 6.74 1.92
C GLY A 90 -11.55 6.51 3.41
N ALA A 91 -12.80 6.31 3.82
CA ALA A 91 -13.13 6.08 5.22
C ALA A 91 -13.18 4.59 5.58
N LEU A 92 -12.90 3.69 4.63
CA LEU A 92 -13.07 2.26 4.84
C LEU A 92 -11.73 1.57 5.11
N SER A 93 -11.59 1.02 6.31
CA SER A 93 -10.42 0.21 6.70
C SER A 93 -10.77 -1.27 6.58
N ARG A 94 -9.85 -2.04 6.02
CA ARG A 94 -10.05 -3.47 5.83
C ARG A 94 -8.77 -4.24 6.07
N PRO A 95 -8.87 -5.49 6.60
CA PRO A 95 -7.73 -6.39 6.58
C PRO A 95 -7.33 -6.69 5.14
N ALA A 96 -6.05 -6.90 4.93
CA ALA A 96 -5.54 -7.17 3.60
C ALA A 96 -4.28 -8.03 3.70
N ARG A 97 -3.87 -8.55 2.55
CA ARG A 97 -2.60 -9.24 2.42
C ARG A 97 -1.75 -8.46 1.43
N ALA A 98 -0.52 -8.16 1.81
CA ALA A 98 0.39 -7.38 0.97
C ALA A 98 1.63 -8.22 0.65
N TYR A 99 2.05 -8.19 -0.62
CA TYR A 99 3.19 -8.98 -1.04
C TYR A 99 3.84 -8.35 -2.28
N PRO A 100 5.14 -8.62 -2.50
CA PRO A 100 5.81 -8.10 -3.69
C PRO A 100 5.17 -8.66 -4.95
N ALA A 101 5.03 -7.83 -5.97
CA ALA A 101 4.45 -8.28 -7.24
C ALA A 101 5.34 -9.33 -7.89
N PRO A 102 4.76 -10.41 -8.45
CA PRO A 102 5.56 -11.39 -9.20
C PRO A 102 6.27 -10.75 -10.37
N ALA A 103 7.45 -11.25 -10.71
CA ALA A 103 8.26 -10.71 -11.80
C ALA A 103 7.48 -10.65 -13.11
N ALA A 104 6.62 -11.64 -13.36
CA ALA A 104 5.84 -11.68 -14.60
C ALA A 104 4.83 -10.54 -14.73
N GLU A 105 4.43 -9.92 -13.62
CA GLU A 105 3.47 -8.83 -13.64
C GLU A 105 4.14 -7.46 -13.58
N ARG A 106 5.44 -7.41 -13.34
CA ARG A 106 6.12 -6.15 -13.04
C ARG A 106 5.98 -5.11 -14.14
N SER A 107 6.20 -5.50 -15.39
CA SER A 107 6.19 -4.54 -16.50
C SER A 107 4.82 -3.86 -16.62
N ARG A 108 3.77 -4.64 -16.56
CA ARG A 108 2.40 -4.13 -16.64
C ARG A 108 2.08 -3.21 -15.47
N LEU A 109 2.42 -3.65 -14.26
CA LEU A 109 2.13 -2.88 -13.06
C LEU A 109 2.99 -1.62 -12.97
N TRP A 110 4.22 -1.68 -13.46
CA TRP A 110 5.09 -0.50 -13.50
C TRP A 110 4.48 0.59 -14.40
N GLN A 111 3.97 0.20 -15.58
CA GLN A 111 3.31 1.14 -16.46
C GLN A 111 2.07 1.76 -15.80
N LEU A 112 1.32 0.96 -15.05
CA LEU A 112 0.17 1.45 -14.31
C LEU A 112 0.60 2.50 -13.28
N MET A 113 1.68 2.24 -12.54
CA MET A 113 2.15 3.15 -11.51
C MET A 113 2.70 4.46 -12.08
N ILE A 114 3.48 4.42 -13.16
CA ILE A 114 4.03 5.65 -13.74
C ILE A 114 2.96 6.47 -14.46
N THR A 115 1.88 5.84 -14.91
CA THR A 115 0.72 6.55 -15.42
C THR A 115 0.02 7.30 -14.30
N THR A 116 -0.07 6.66 -13.13
CA THR A 116 -0.70 7.26 -11.95
C THR A 116 0.16 8.38 -11.37
N MET A 117 1.48 8.17 -11.31
CA MET A 117 2.41 9.16 -10.75
C MET A 117 3.75 9.05 -11.49
N PRO A 118 3.96 9.91 -12.51
CA PRO A 118 5.18 9.82 -13.34
C PRO A 118 6.49 9.97 -12.55
N SER A 119 6.46 10.61 -11.38
CA SER A 119 7.66 10.77 -10.54
C SER A 119 8.33 9.45 -10.19
N TYR A 120 7.60 8.33 -10.20
CA TYR A 120 8.19 7.04 -9.89
C TYR A 120 9.29 6.66 -10.88
N GLN A 121 9.15 7.06 -12.15
CA GLN A 121 10.21 6.82 -13.12
C GLN A 121 11.45 7.63 -12.77
N ASP A 122 11.27 8.87 -12.30
CA ASP A 122 12.42 9.69 -11.86
C ASP A 122 13.10 9.06 -10.67
N TYR A 123 12.34 8.54 -9.71
CA TYR A 123 12.91 7.86 -8.55
C TYR A 123 13.70 6.61 -8.97
N GLN A 124 13.18 5.84 -9.93
CA GLN A 124 13.89 4.67 -10.43
C GLN A 124 15.20 5.07 -11.10
N ASN A 125 15.21 6.20 -11.80
CA ASN A 125 16.41 6.67 -12.49
C ASN A 125 17.49 7.15 -11.52
N THR A 126 17.16 7.45 -10.27
CA THR A 126 18.12 7.93 -9.29
C THR A 126 18.76 6.83 -8.44
N THR A 127 18.30 5.59 -8.57
CA THR A 127 18.83 4.47 -7.79
C THR A 127 19.14 3.29 -8.71
N THR A 128 20.14 2.49 -8.31
CA THR A 128 20.48 1.26 -9.03
C THR A 128 19.64 0.07 -8.62
N ARG A 129 18.96 0.15 -7.45
CA ARG A 129 18.08 -0.93 -7.05
C ARG A 129 16.79 -0.89 -7.86
N GLU A 130 16.19 -2.05 -8.11
CA GLU A 130 14.88 -2.11 -8.72
C GLU A 130 13.84 -1.77 -7.66
N ILE A 131 13.01 -0.74 -7.91
CA ILE A 131 11.98 -0.34 -6.95
C ILE A 131 10.91 -1.41 -6.91
N PRO A 132 10.67 -2.05 -5.74
CA PRO A 132 9.64 -3.08 -5.65
C PRO A 132 8.25 -2.51 -5.85
N LEU A 133 7.40 -3.28 -6.53
CA LEU A 133 5.97 -3.03 -6.58
C LEU A 133 5.30 -4.00 -5.62
N VAL A 134 4.28 -3.52 -4.92
CA VAL A 134 3.57 -4.31 -3.91
C VAL A 134 2.10 -4.36 -4.26
N ILE A 135 1.55 -5.57 -4.21
CA ILE A 135 0.12 -5.80 -4.40
C ILE A 135 -0.53 -5.90 -3.02
N ILE A 136 -1.64 -5.17 -2.83
CA ILE A 136 -2.40 -5.19 -1.59
C ILE A 136 -3.79 -5.74 -1.93
N GLU A 137 -4.10 -6.90 -1.37
CA GLU A 137 -5.35 -7.62 -1.63
C GLU A 137 -6.27 -7.53 -0.42
N PRO A 138 -7.33 -6.71 -0.46
CA PRO A 138 -8.26 -6.65 0.66
C PRO A 138 -8.99 -7.98 0.83
N SER A 139 -8.91 -8.56 2.02
CA SER A 139 -9.44 -9.89 2.30
C SER A 139 -10.96 -9.92 2.29
N GLY A 140 -11.60 -8.91 2.88
CA GLY A 140 -13.06 -8.89 2.99
C GLY A 140 -13.76 -8.81 1.64
N ALA A 141 -13.30 -7.93 0.75
CA ALA A 141 -13.89 -7.78 -0.57
C ALA A 141 -13.72 -9.05 -1.40
N HIS A 142 -12.53 -9.65 -1.31
CA HIS A 142 -12.24 -10.87 -2.02
C HIS A 142 -13.11 -12.03 -1.53
N ALA A 143 -13.25 -12.16 -0.22
CA ALA A 143 -14.08 -13.20 0.38
C ALA A 143 -15.53 -13.06 -0.08
N ARG A 144 -16.08 -11.85 -0.09
CA ARG A 144 -17.46 -11.63 -0.53
C ARG A 144 -17.68 -12.03 -1.98
N ARG A 145 -16.71 -11.78 -2.84
CA ARG A 145 -16.81 -12.15 -4.24
C ARG A 145 -16.83 -13.64 -4.44
N ARG A 146 -16.04 -14.35 -3.69
CA ARG A 146 -16.01 -15.82 -3.76
C ARG A 146 -17.28 -16.44 -3.26
N ASP A 147 -17.88 -15.83 -2.26
CA ASP A 147 -19.10 -16.33 -1.68
C ASP A 147 -20.29 -16.18 -2.61
N ARG A 148 -20.18 -15.36 -3.62
CA ARG A 148 -21.20 -15.32 -4.66
C ARG A 148 -21.08 -16.59 -5.50
N PRO A 149 -22.05 -17.32 -5.62
CA PRO A 149 -21.97 -18.57 -6.37
C PRO A 149 -22.12 -18.33 -7.85
N MET A 150 -21.46 -18.02 -7.88
CA MET A 150 -21.15 -17.85 -8.55
C MET A 150 -21.62 -18.17 -8.99
N THR A 151 -22.19 -18.06 -8.59
CA THR A 151 -22.12 -18.03 -8.60
C THR A 151 -22.24 -18.20 -8.75
N SER A 152 -22.91 -18.36 -9.00
CA SER A 152 -22.41 -18.41 -9.01
C SER A 152 -22.29 -18.77 -9.05
N GLY A 153 -22.94 -19.13 -9.27
CA GLY A 153 -22.28 -19.16 -9.31
C GLY A 153 -22.29 -19.65 -9.05
N ARG A 154 -22.62 -19.98 -9.07
CA ARG A 154 -22.15 -20.05 -8.70
C ARG A 154 -22.40 -20.35 -8.35
N ARG A 155 -23.02 -20.77 -8.47
CA ARG A 155 -22.92 -20.63 -8.14
C ARG A 155 -22.83 -20.64 -8.35
#